data_b52d9052bdab1a6abff783ad8573eeff
#
_entry.id   b52d9052bdab1a6abff783ad8573eeff
#
_cell.length_a   1.000
_cell.length_b   1.000
_cell.length_c   1.000
_cell.angle_alpha   90.00
_cell.angle_beta   90.00
_cell.angle_gamma   90.00
#
_symmetry.space_group_name_H-M   'P 1'
#
loop_
_entity.id
_entity.type
_entity.pdbx_description
1 polymer ?
#
loop_
_entity_poly.entity_id
_entity_poly.type
_entity_poly.pdbx_seq_one_letter_code
_entity_poly.pdbx_strand_id
1 'polypeptide(L)'
;MLDRIKESSGSVLGFRFDGKLSESDYATILIPDLERAMGDHQNVRILLKIESFRSWRPGEGWDAFKQWPGLERVDRIAVVGGERWREWMNHLPGLFVGFAGIDVRYFPENRLRDAWGWLREGLLVPPQPA
;
A
#
# COMPACT_ATOMS: atom_id res chain seq x y z
N MET A 1 -11.90 -6.38 5.29
CA MET A 1 -11.13 -6.22 6.52
C MET A 1 -9.70 -5.84 6.19
N LEU A 2 -9.14 -4.89 6.91
CA LEU A 2 -7.79 -4.38 6.69
C LEU A 2 -6.89 -4.76 7.85
N ASP A 3 -5.74 -5.36 7.55
CA ASP A 3 -4.75 -5.70 8.56
C ASP A 3 -3.38 -5.17 8.17
N ARG A 4 -2.61 -4.73 9.16
CA ARG A 4 -1.24 -4.34 8.94
C ARG A 4 -0.37 -5.59 8.78
N ILE A 5 0.50 -5.58 7.79
CA ILE A 5 1.40 -6.69 7.54
C ILE A 5 2.61 -6.61 8.50
N LYS A 6 2.97 -7.76 9.05
CA LYS A 6 4.01 -7.89 10.07
C LYS A 6 5.38 -7.41 9.59
N GLU A 7 5.69 -7.51 8.31
CA GLU A 7 6.97 -7.11 7.73
C GLU A 7 7.12 -5.60 7.59
N SER A 8 6.10 -4.83 7.97
CA SER A 8 6.17 -3.37 7.98
C SER A 8 7.28 -2.90 8.91
N SER A 9 8.10 -1.97 8.47
CA SER A 9 9.17 -1.42 9.29
C SER A 9 9.55 -0.01 8.85
N GLY A 10 9.78 0.87 9.82
CA GLY A 10 10.21 2.23 9.54
C GLY A 10 9.19 2.99 8.69
N SER A 11 9.63 3.47 7.54
CA SER A 11 8.79 4.23 6.62
C SER A 11 8.09 3.36 5.57
N VAL A 12 8.26 2.04 5.63
CA VAL A 12 7.63 1.11 4.69
C VAL A 12 6.57 0.30 5.42
N LEU A 13 5.30 0.53 5.08
CA LEU A 13 4.17 -0.12 5.73
C LEU A 13 3.39 -0.96 4.72
N GLY A 14 2.98 -2.14 5.14
CA GLY A 14 2.15 -3.00 4.33
C GLY A 14 0.80 -3.23 4.98
N PHE A 15 -0.23 -3.33 4.13
CA PHE A 15 -1.59 -3.60 4.57
C PHE A 15 -2.20 -4.67 3.68
N ARG A 16 -3.01 -5.50 4.28
CA ARG A 16 -3.70 -6.58 3.58
C ARG A 16 -5.19 -6.34 3.61
N PHE A 17 -5.81 -6.45 2.44
CA PHE A 17 -7.27 -6.36 2.31
C PHE A 17 -7.81 -7.71 1.88
N ASP A 18 -8.94 -8.12 2.42
CA ASP A 18 -9.64 -9.32 1.96
C ASP A 18 -10.98 -8.99 1.32
N GLY A 19 -11.21 -7.75 1.00
CA GLY A 19 -12.46 -7.32 0.40
C GLY A 19 -12.48 -5.83 0.14
N LYS A 20 -13.34 -5.12 0.84
CA LYS A 20 -13.59 -3.71 0.65
C LYS A 20 -12.89 -2.90 1.73
N LEU A 21 -12.31 -1.77 1.37
CA LEU A 21 -11.77 -0.83 2.35
C LEU A 21 -12.93 0.01 2.87
N SER A 22 -13.34 -0.23 4.11
CA SER A 22 -14.39 0.55 4.72
C SER A 22 -13.87 1.89 5.23
N GLU A 23 -14.78 2.84 5.43
CA GLU A 23 -14.43 4.12 6.03
C GLU A 23 -13.86 3.92 7.43
N SER A 24 -14.39 2.97 8.18
CA SER A 24 -13.89 2.63 9.51
C SER A 24 -12.45 2.11 9.46
N ASP A 25 -12.14 1.20 8.54
CA ASP A 25 -10.78 0.69 8.38
C ASP A 25 -9.80 1.80 8.00
N TYR A 26 -10.23 2.69 7.11
CA TYR A 26 -9.45 3.85 6.71
C TYR A 26 -9.13 4.73 7.93
N ALA A 27 -10.15 5.07 8.71
CA ALA A 27 -10.01 6.03 9.81
C ALA A 27 -9.33 5.45 11.05
N THR A 28 -9.47 4.13 11.30
CA THR A 28 -8.97 3.53 12.54
C THR A 28 -7.68 2.74 12.38
N ILE A 29 -7.33 2.32 11.18
CA ILE A 29 -6.15 1.50 10.95
C ILE A 29 -5.19 2.15 9.95
N LEU A 30 -5.66 2.41 8.73
CA LEU A 30 -4.78 2.86 7.65
C LEU A 30 -4.14 4.22 7.95
N ILE A 31 -4.95 5.23 8.19
CA ILE A 31 -4.44 6.58 8.38
C ILE A 31 -3.65 6.73 9.69
N PRO A 32 -4.11 6.22 10.84
CA PRO A 32 -3.31 6.33 12.06
C PRO A 32 -1.94 5.68 11.95
N ASP A 33 -1.84 4.53 11.29
CA ASP A 33 -0.55 3.87 11.10
C ASP A 33 0.37 4.68 10.19
N LEU A 34 -0.17 5.22 9.09
CA LEU A 34 0.59 6.05 8.17
C LEU A 34 1.06 7.35 8.84
N GLU A 35 0.17 8.01 9.57
CA GLU A 35 0.51 9.25 10.24
C GLU A 35 1.55 9.04 11.35
N ARG A 36 1.48 7.91 12.03
CA ARG A 36 2.49 7.56 13.04
C ARG A 36 3.87 7.39 12.40
N ALA A 37 3.92 6.72 11.26
CA ALA A 37 5.18 6.56 10.53
C ALA A 37 5.70 7.90 10.02
N MET A 38 4.81 8.79 9.60
CA MET A 38 5.18 10.13 9.13
C MET A 38 5.69 11.03 10.26
N GLY A 39 5.37 10.71 11.51
CA GLY A 39 5.92 11.41 12.66
C GLY A 39 7.43 11.22 12.80
N ASP A 40 7.92 10.05 12.35
CA ASP A 40 9.34 9.69 12.43
C ASP A 40 10.06 9.83 11.09
N HIS A 41 9.34 9.90 10.00
CA HIS A 41 9.89 9.92 8.64
C HIS A 41 9.19 10.97 7.81
N GLN A 42 9.91 11.61 6.90
CA GLN A 42 9.31 12.63 6.03
C GLN A 42 8.29 12.01 5.07
N ASN A 43 8.67 10.89 4.48
CA ASN A 43 7.85 10.22 3.48
C ASN A 43 7.67 8.75 3.85
N VAL A 44 6.62 8.14 3.31
CA VAL A 44 6.34 6.72 3.54
C VAL A 44 6.14 6.02 2.21
N ARG A 45 6.27 4.70 2.23
CA ARG A 45 5.99 3.83 1.10
C ARG A 45 5.05 2.73 1.56
N ILE A 46 4.13 2.34 0.70
CA ILE A 46 3.01 1.49 1.09
C ILE A 46 2.95 0.25 0.22
N LEU A 47 2.76 -0.91 0.85
CA LEU A 47 2.43 -2.14 0.15
C LEU A 47 0.97 -2.46 0.43
N LEU A 48 0.20 -2.64 -0.64
CA LEU A 48 -1.21 -3.04 -0.55
C LEU A 48 -1.35 -4.45 -1.10
N LYS A 49 -1.59 -5.40 -0.21
CA LYS A 49 -1.80 -6.80 -0.60
C LYS A 49 -3.29 -7.08 -0.63
N ILE A 50 -3.79 -7.41 -1.80
CA ILE A 50 -5.21 -7.69 -1.99
C ILE A 50 -5.40 -9.19 -2.12
N GLU A 51 -6.10 -9.78 -1.15
CA GLU A 51 -6.24 -11.23 -1.05
C GLU A 51 -7.15 -11.82 -2.11
N SER A 52 -8.22 -11.14 -2.45
CA SER A 52 -9.16 -11.65 -3.43
C SER A 52 -9.69 -10.54 -4.33
N PHE A 53 -9.37 -10.65 -5.61
CA PHE A 53 -9.89 -9.73 -6.61
C PHE A 53 -11.42 -9.80 -6.72
N ARG A 54 -11.99 -10.99 -6.63
CA ARG A 54 -13.43 -11.17 -6.81
C ARG A 54 -14.26 -10.47 -5.75
N SER A 55 -13.78 -10.46 -4.53
CA SER A 55 -14.50 -9.83 -3.42
C SER A 55 -14.10 -8.39 -3.19
N TRP A 56 -13.05 -7.93 -3.88
CA TRP A 56 -12.54 -6.59 -3.64
C TRP A 56 -13.42 -5.53 -4.31
N ARG A 57 -13.69 -4.47 -3.56
CA ARG A 57 -14.42 -3.30 -4.05
C ARG A 57 -13.71 -2.06 -3.53
N PRO A 58 -13.68 -0.94 -4.29
CA PRO A 58 -13.01 0.27 -3.81
C PRO A 58 -13.55 0.76 -2.47
N GLY A 59 -14.86 0.87 -2.33
CA GLY A 59 -15.46 1.29 -1.07
C GLY A 59 -15.22 2.74 -0.71
N GLU A 60 -15.89 3.20 0.35
CA GLU A 60 -15.82 4.58 0.82
C GLU A 60 -14.46 4.93 1.40
N GLY A 61 -13.80 3.98 2.05
CA GLY A 61 -12.46 4.17 2.58
C GLY A 61 -11.44 4.44 1.48
N TRP A 62 -11.61 3.81 0.32
CA TRP A 62 -10.72 4.05 -0.81
C TRP A 62 -10.87 5.46 -1.35
N ASP A 63 -12.11 5.95 -1.46
CA ASP A 63 -12.36 7.32 -1.91
C ASP A 63 -11.78 8.33 -0.92
N ALA A 64 -11.91 8.06 0.37
CA ALA A 64 -11.33 8.91 1.41
C ALA A 64 -9.81 8.93 1.33
N PHE A 65 -9.20 7.77 1.06
CA PHE A 65 -7.75 7.65 0.93
C PHE A 65 -7.21 8.49 -0.24
N LYS A 66 -7.91 8.51 -1.36
CA LYS A 66 -7.52 9.32 -2.51
C LYS A 66 -7.50 10.81 -2.19
N GLN A 67 -8.28 11.25 -1.23
CA GLN A 67 -8.39 12.66 -0.84
C GLN A 67 -7.60 13.00 0.41
N TRP A 68 -6.92 12.03 0.99
CA TRP A 68 -6.13 12.24 2.20
C TRP A 68 -4.96 13.18 1.92
N PRO A 69 -4.81 14.29 2.70
CA PRO A 69 -3.72 15.25 2.46
C PRO A 69 -2.33 14.65 2.59
N GLY A 70 -2.15 13.65 3.44
CA GLY A 70 -0.87 12.98 3.61
C GLY A 70 -0.41 12.18 2.41
N LEU A 71 -1.27 12.00 1.41
CA LEU A 71 -0.93 11.26 0.20
C LEU A 71 0.26 11.89 -0.54
N GLU A 72 0.45 13.19 -0.40
CA GLU A 72 1.58 13.91 -0.99
C GLU A 72 2.92 13.42 -0.44
N ARG A 73 2.92 12.78 0.71
CA ARG A 73 4.12 12.25 1.36
C ARG A 73 4.32 10.77 1.12
N VAL A 74 3.56 10.19 0.22
CA VAL A 74 3.71 8.80 -0.20
C VAL A 74 4.53 8.77 -1.49
N ASP A 75 5.66 8.10 -1.47
CA ASP A 75 6.57 8.04 -2.62
C ASP A 75 6.25 6.90 -3.58
N ARG A 76 5.97 5.74 -3.03
CA ARG A 76 5.75 4.52 -3.81
C ARG A 76 4.63 3.70 -3.21
N ILE A 77 3.86 3.06 -4.09
CA ILE A 77 2.85 2.09 -3.69
C ILE A 77 3.09 0.80 -4.49
N ALA A 78 3.30 -0.30 -3.79
CA ALA A 78 3.36 -1.61 -4.41
C ALA A 78 2.02 -2.30 -4.21
N VAL A 79 1.40 -2.74 -5.28
CA VAL A 79 0.14 -3.47 -5.22
C VAL A 79 0.43 -4.94 -5.50
N VAL A 80 0.11 -5.80 -4.55
CA VAL A 80 0.35 -7.23 -4.66
C VAL A 80 -1.00 -7.93 -4.78
N GLY A 81 -1.20 -8.64 -5.88
CA GLY A 81 -2.44 -9.35 -6.14
C GLY A 81 -2.28 -10.84 -5.92
N GLY A 82 -3.36 -11.52 -5.51
CA GLY A 82 -3.43 -12.96 -5.41
C GLY A 82 -3.74 -13.60 -6.75
N GLU A 83 -4.60 -14.61 -6.74
CA GLU A 83 -5.03 -15.29 -7.96
C GLU A 83 -5.60 -14.30 -8.96
N ARG A 84 -5.38 -14.56 -10.25
CA ARG A 84 -5.88 -13.74 -11.36
C ARG A 84 -5.33 -12.31 -11.41
N TRP A 85 -4.16 -12.14 -10.89
CA TRP A 85 -3.58 -10.81 -10.90
C TRP A 85 -3.44 -10.22 -12.31
N ARG A 86 -3.37 -11.05 -13.36
CA ARG A 86 -3.34 -10.58 -14.74
C ARG A 86 -4.64 -9.89 -15.14
N GLU A 87 -5.77 -10.42 -14.69
CA GLU A 87 -7.08 -9.79 -14.95
C GLU A 87 -7.15 -8.47 -14.21
N TRP A 88 -6.65 -8.45 -13.02
CA TRP A 88 -6.58 -7.33 -12.13
C TRP A 88 -5.80 -6.19 -12.71
N MET A 89 -4.61 -6.46 -13.33
CA MET A 89 -3.75 -5.43 -13.90
C MET A 89 -4.48 -4.51 -14.86
N ASN A 90 -5.49 -5.01 -15.55
CA ASN A 90 -6.27 -4.20 -16.48
C ASN A 90 -7.17 -3.21 -15.78
N HIS A 91 -7.50 -3.46 -14.52
CA HIS A 91 -8.38 -2.60 -13.73
C HIS A 91 -7.63 -1.67 -12.77
N LEU A 92 -6.41 -2.04 -12.41
CA LEU A 92 -5.64 -1.30 -11.41
C LEU A 92 -5.36 0.16 -11.79
N PRO A 93 -5.01 0.49 -13.04
CA PRO A 93 -4.76 1.89 -13.37
C PRO A 93 -5.95 2.80 -13.07
N GLY A 94 -7.18 2.32 -13.28
CA GLY A 94 -8.37 3.10 -12.95
C GLY A 94 -8.54 3.34 -11.46
N LEU A 95 -8.09 2.39 -10.63
CA LEU A 95 -8.19 2.51 -9.18
C LEU A 95 -7.23 3.55 -8.62
N PHE A 96 -6.14 3.79 -9.33
CA PHE A 96 -5.12 4.74 -8.89
C PHE A 96 -5.16 6.07 -9.62
N VAL A 97 -6.27 6.36 -10.30
CA VAL A 97 -6.54 7.70 -10.82
C VAL A 97 -6.63 8.64 -9.62
N GLY A 98 -5.88 9.71 -9.63
CA GLY A 98 -5.82 10.63 -8.51
C GLY A 98 -4.58 10.48 -7.63
N PHE A 99 -3.78 9.44 -7.87
CA PHE A 99 -2.51 9.23 -7.17
C PHE A 99 -1.34 9.78 -7.98
N ALA A 100 -1.55 10.94 -8.63
CA ALA A 100 -0.53 11.55 -9.46
C ALA A 100 0.71 11.90 -8.65
N GLY A 101 1.88 11.62 -9.22
CA GLY A 101 3.14 11.87 -8.54
C GLY A 101 3.65 10.70 -7.69
N ILE A 102 2.84 9.65 -7.54
CA ILE A 102 3.22 8.46 -6.80
C ILE A 102 3.61 7.35 -7.79
N ASP A 103 4.76 6.72 -7.55
CA ASP A 103 5.18 5.59 -8.37
C ASP A 103 4.43 4.33 -7.89
N VAL A 104 3.54 3.80 -8.72
CA VAL A 104 2.73 2.63 -8.39
C VAL A 104 3.17 1.46 -9.26
N ARG A 105 3.49 0.34 -8.63
CA ARG A 105 3.88 -0.89 -9.33
C ARG A 105 3.06 -2.07 -8.84
N TYR A 106 2.86 -3.02 -9.73
CA TYR A 106 2.03 -4.20 -9.50
C TYR A 106 2.88 -5.45 -9.50
N PHE A 107 2.66 -6.31 -8.49
CA PHE A 107 3.42 -7.54 -8.34
C PHE A 107 2.46 -8.71 -8.12
N PRO A 108 2.73 -9.88 -8.73
CA PRO A 108 1.96 -11.07 -8.38
C PRO A 108 2.32 -11.55 -6.98
N GLU A 109 1.45 -12.32 -6.36
CA GLU A 109 1.64 -12.79 -4.99
C GLU A 109 2.94 -13.58 -4.80
N ASN A 110 3.35 -14.36 -5.79
CA ASN A 110 4.59 -15.12 -5.71
C ASN A 110 5.85 -14.24 -5.81
N ARG A 111 5.69 -12.94 -6.01
CA ARG A 111 6.79 -11.98 -6.03
C ARG A 111 6.67 -10.93 -4.93
N LEU A 112 6.07 -11.33 -3.83
CA LEU A 112 5.90 -10.43 -2.68
C LEU A 112 7.24 -9.91 -2.16
N ARG A 113 8.27 -10.76 -2.14
CA ARG A 113 9.60 -10.36 -1.71
C ARG A 113 10.17 -9.25 -2.59
N ASP A 114 9.93 -9.34 -3.89
CA ASP A 114 10.38 -8.32 -4.83
C ASP A 114 9.67 -6.99 -4.58
N ALA A 115 8.40 -7.04 -4.22
CA ALA A 115 7.62 -5.85 -3.89
C ALA A 115 8.23 -5.13 -2.68
N TRP A 116 8.53 -5.87 -1.61
CA TRP A 116 9.18 -5.28 -0.44
C TRP A 116 10.55 -4.69 -0.79
N GLY A 117 11.34 -5.40 -1.60
CA GLY A 117 12.64 -4.93 -2.03
C GLY A 117 12.55 -3.62 -2.81
N TRP A 118 11.58 -3.54 -3.72
CA TRP A 118 11.37 -2.32 -4.48
C TRP A 118 10.96 -1.14 -3.59
N LEU A 119 10.11 -1.40 -2.59
CA LEU A 119 9.70 -0.35 -1.66
C LEU A 119 10.85 0.16 -0.80
N ARG A 120 11.86 -0.67 -0.54
CA ARG A 120 13.02 -0.27 0.25
C ARG A 120 14.15 0.31 -0.58
N GLU A 121 14.02 0.27 -1.89
CA GLU A 121 15.05 0.75 -2.81
C GLU A 121 15.33 2.23 -2.60
N GLY A 122 16.61 2.57 -2.50
CA GLY A 122 17.03 3.95 -2.31
C GLY A 122 16.83 4.50 -0.91
N LEU A 123 16.26 3.74 0.02
CA LEU A 123 16.15 4.18 1.41
C LEU A 123 17.49 4.00 2.10
N LEU A 124 17.80 4.95 3.01
CA LEU A 124 18.96 4.83 3.86
C LEU A 124 18.72 3.69 4.84
N VAL A 125 19.31 2.55 4.54
CA VAL A 125 19.32 1.45 5.48
C VAL A 125 20.54 1.67 6.37
N PRO A 126 20.39 1.67 7.71
CA PRO A 126 21.56 1.74 8.57
C PRO A 126 22.56 0.66 8.17
N PRO A 127 23.86 0.96 8.13
CA PRO A 127 24.82 -0.05 7.72
C PRO A 127 24.62 -1.30 8.57
N GLN A 128 24.37 -2.38 7.89
CA GLN A 128 24.24 -3.66 8.55
C GLN A 128 25.59 -3.96 9.19
N PRO A 129 25.62 -4.34 10.46
CA PRO A 129 26.88 -4.80 11.03
C PRO A 129 27.32 -5.98 10.18
N ALA A 130 28.47 -5.84 9.64
CA ALA A 130 29.04 -6.87 8.78
C ALA A 130 29.22 -8.18 9.56
#